data_736f9934af37891b10c47cd3c1d7c935
#
_entry.id   736f9934af37891b10c47cd3c1d7c935
#
_cell.length_a   1.000
_cell.length_b   1.000
_cell.length_c   1.000
_cell.angle_alpha   90.00
_cell.angle_beta   90.00
_cell.angle_gamma   90.00
#
_symmetry.space_group_name_H-M   'P 1'
#
loop_
_entity.id
_entity.type
_entity.pdbx_description
1 polymer ?
#
loop_
_entity_poly.entity_id
_entity_poly.type
_entity_poly.pdbx_seq_one_letter_code
_entity_poly.pdbx_strand_id
1 'polypeptide(L)'
;MSVQLLDKTRKINKLLHNNNSSKVVFTDICEVLTEILASNVLVVSKKGKVLGVSTCEGVPEIHELLQDEVGEHIDPMLNERLLSILSTKENVNLQTLGFTADVSQGYQAIITPINIAGERLGTLFLYRKESMYEIDDIILSEYGTTVVGLEMLRSVNEESAEETRKEQIDTIRDQHPFFL
;
A
#
# COMPACT_ATOMS: atom_id res chain seq x y z
N MET A 1 -2.09 -26.15 -6.65
CA MET A 1 -1.88 -24.74 -7.03
C MET A 1 -3.17 -23.95 -6.99
N SER A 2 -4.18 -24.37 -7.74
CA SER A 2 -5.46 -23.64 -7.80
C SER A 2 -6.19 -23.50 -6.47
N VAL A 3 -6.16 -24.51 -5.60
CA VAL A 3 -6.80 -24.46 -4.28
C VAL A 3 -6.13 -23.45 -3.37
N GLN A 4 -4.78 -23.40 -3.37
CA GLN A 4 -4.03 -22.45 -2.56
C GLN A 4 -4.28 -21.01 -3.03
N LEU A 5 -4.31 -20.80 -4.33
CA LEU A 5 -4.60 -19.47 -4.89
C LEU A 5 -6.01 -19.02 -4.51
N LEU A 6 -6.98 -19.92 -4.60
CA LEU A 6 -8.37 -19.64 -4.22
C LEU A 6 -8.47 -19.24 -2.73
N ASP A 7 -7.83 -20.01 -1.85
CA ASP A 7 -7.85 -19.73 -0.42
C ASP A 7 -7.21 -18.38 -0.09
N LYS A 8 -6.08 -18.06 -0.73
CA LYS A 8 -5.40 -16.78 -0.56
C LYS A 8 -6.24 -15.62 -1.08
N THR A 9 -6.88 -15.80 -2.24
CA THR A 9 -7.79 -14.80 -2.81
C THR A 9 -8.97 -14.54 -1.86
N ARG A 10 -9.50 -15.57 -1.25
CA ARG A 10 -10.60 -15.44 -0.28
C ARG A 10 -10.19 -14.68 0.97
N LYS A 11 -8.94 -14.80 1.42
CA LYS A 11 -8.43 -14.02 2.55
C LYS A 11 -8.42 -12.53 2.23
N ILE A 12 -8.02 -12.17 1.01
CA ILE A 12 -8.07 -10.78 0.55
C ILE A 12 -9.52 -10.31 0.44
N ASN A 13 -10.40 -11.13 -0.12
CA ASN A 13 -11.83 -10.80 -0.27
C ASN A 13 -12.52 -10.49 1.05
N LYS A 14 -12.13 -11.15 2.13
CA LYS A 14 -12.70 -10.88 3.45
C LYS A 14 -12.50 -9.43 3.88
N LEU A 15 -11.43 -8.79 3.44
CA LEU A 15 -11.18 -7.37 3.73
C LEU A 15 -12.24 -6.47 3.08
N LEU A 16 -12.68 -6.82 1.86
CA LEU A 16 -13.71 -6.06 1.14
C LEU A 16 -15.10 -6.24 1.73
N HIS A 17 -15.37 -7.42 2.28
CA HIS A 17 -16.70 -7.79 2.78
C HIS A 17 -16.84 -7.64 4.29
N ASN A 18 -15.86 -7.06 4.95
CA ASN A 18 -15.94 -6.81 6.37
C ASN A 18 -16.82 -5.59 6.62
N ASN A 19 -18.12 -5.85 6.78
CA ASN A 19 -19.16 -4.82 6.85
C ASN A 19 -19.23 -4.08 8.20
N ASN A 20 -18.34 -4.35 9.11
CA ASN A 20 -18.37 -3.72 10.43
C ASN A 20 -17.81 -2.30 10.42
N SER A 21 -18.07 -1.58 9.33
CA SER A 21 -18.12 -0.11 9.21
C SER A 21 -16.91 0.68 9.67
N SER A 22 -15.95 0.12 10.30
CA SER A 22 -14.74 0.83 10.62
C SER A 22 -13.74 0.66 9.51
N LYS A 23 -13.03 1.73 9.26
CA LYS A 23 -11.93 1.84 8.33
C LYS A 23 -11.12 0.54 8.28
N VAL A 24 -11.02 -0.08 7.11
CA VAL A 24 -9.98 -1.08 6.92
C VAL A 24 -8.67 -0.34 7.08
N VAL A 25 -7.97 -0.64 8.14
CA VAL A 25 -6.67 -0.01 8.39
C VAL A 25 -5.69 -0.59 7.38
N PHE A 26 -4.91 0.25 6.73
CA PHE A 26 -3.91 -0.21 5.75
C PHE A 26 -2.97 -1.25 6.34
N THR A 27 -2.68 -1.16 7.62
CA THR A 27 -1.88 -2.16 8.33
C THR A 27 -2.50 -3.55 8.26
N ASP A 28 -3.82 -3.66 8.42
CA ASP A 28 -4.52 -4.95 8.33
C ASP A 28 -4.40 -5.56 6.93
N ILE A 29 -4.52 -4.73 5.91
CA ILE A 29 -4.32 -5.17 4.52
C ILE A 29 -2.88 -5.67 4.32
N CYS A 30 -1.91 -4.93 4.83
CA CYS A 30 -0.51 -5.31 4.76
C CYS A 30 -0.24 -6.63 5.49
N GLU A 31 -0.84 -6.83 6.65
CA GLU A 31 -0.70 -8.08 7.41
C GLU A 31 -1.24 -9.28 6.64
N VAL A 32 -2.39 -9.16 6.00
CA VAL A 32 -2.94 -10.22 5.17
C VAL A 32 -2.01 -10.53 3.98
N LEU A 33 -1.51 -9.51 3.32
CA LEU A 33 -0.58 -9.69 2.20
C LEU A 33 0.75 -10.32 2.66
N THR A 34 1.24 -9.93 3.82
CA THR A 34 2.43 -10.55 4.42
C THR A 34 2.22 -12.03 4.65
N GLU A 35 1.07 -12.42 5.20
CA GLU A 35 0.75 -13.83 5.46
C GLU A 35 0.68 -14.64 4.18
N ILE A 36 -0.05 -14.16 3.17
CA ILE A 36 -0.30 -14.95 1.96
C ILE A 36 0.88 -14.96 0.99
N LEU A 37 1.74 -13.94 1.03
CA LEU A 37 2.88 -13.79 0.11
C LEU A 37 4.24 -14.04 0.76
N ALA A 38 4.26 -14.33 2.06
CA ALA A 38 5.48 -14.56 2.83
C ALA A 38 6.53 -13.46 2.56
N SER A 39 6.11 -12.23 2.63
CA SER A 39 6.91 -11.06 2.26
C SER A 39 6.71 -9.92 3.25
N ASN A 40 7.71 -9.05 3.33
CA ASN A 40 7.52 -7.75 3.95
C ASN A 40 6.72 -6.86 2.98
N VAL A 41 5.83 -6.05 3.50
CA VAL A 41 4.88 -5.27 2.70
C VAL A 41 4.93 -3.81 3.09
N LEU A 42 4.97 -2.94 2.10
CA LEU A 42 4.94 -1.50 2.27
C LEU A 42 3.92 -0.91 1.28
N VAL A 43 3.03 -0.07 1.80
CA VAL A 43 2.10 0.71 0.97
C VAL A 43 2.45 2.17 1.14
N VAL A 44 2.73 2.84 0.03
CA VAL A 44 3.01 4.28 0.03
C VAL A 44 2.04 5.01 -0.88
N SER A 45 1.71 6.24 -0.50
CA SER A 45 0.89 7.11 -1.33
C SER A 45 1.71 7.64 -2.51
N LYS A 46 1.03 8.30 -3.44
CA LYS A 46 1.67 8.97 -4.58
C LYS A 46 2.78 9.96 -4.14
N LYS A 47 2.61 10.58 -2.99
CA LYS A 47 3.59 11.52 -2.43
C LYS A 47 4.70 10.85 -1.64
N GLY A 48 4.67 9.53 -1.53
CA GLY A 48 5.66 8.77 -0.77
C GLY A 48 5.37 8.63 0.72
N LYS A 49 4.17 9.01 1.16
CA LYS A 49 3.76 8.84 2.55
C LYS A 49 3.48 7.36 2.83
N VAL A 50 4.06 6.84 3.89
CA VAL A 50 3.84 5.45 4.31
C VAL A 50 2.44 5.33 4.91
N LEU A 51 1.60 4.50 4.29
CA LEU A 51 0.22 4.27 4.71
C LEU A 51 0.08 2.97 5.50
N GLY A 52 0.88 1.99 5.20
CA GLY A 52 0.88 0.71 5.89
C GLY A 52 2.18 -0.03 5.73
N VAL A 53 2.55 -0.79 6.75
CA VAL A 53 3.76 -1.61 6.78
C VAL A 53 3.43 -2.91 7.50
N SER A 54 3.98 -4.02 7.01
CA SER A 54 3.92 -5.29 7.71
C SER A 54 5.20 -6.08 7.45
N THR A 55 5.65 -6.78 8.47
CA THR A 55 6.88 -7.57 8.38
C THR A 55 6.59 -9.05 8.53
N CYS A 56 7.28 -9.85 7.73
CA CYS A 56 7.17 -11.30 7.73
C CYS A 56 8.29 -11.90 8.60
N GLU A 57 7.93 -12.85 9.43
CA GLU A 57 8.92 -13.60 10.21
C GLU A 57 9.88 -14.31 9.25
N GLY A 58 11.17 -14.20 9.53
CA GLY A 58 12.21 -14.82 8.71
C GLY A 58 12.67 -13.98 7.51
N VAL A 59 12.02 -12.84 7.25
CA VAL A 59 12.49 -11.90 6.22
C VAL A 59 13.12 -10.69 6.91
N PRO A 60 14.44 -10.51 6.82
CA PRO A 60 15.09 -9.36 7.45
C PRO A 60 14.57 -8.04 6.86
N GLU A 61 14.39 -7.06 7.72
CA GLU A 61 13.93 -5.75 7.30
C GLU A 61 15.05 -4.96 6.64
N ILE A 62 14.68 -4.20 5.61
CA ILE A 62 15.58 -3.23 4.99
C ILE A 62 15.31 -1.89 5.65
N HIS A 63 16.27 -1.38 6.41
CA HIS A 63 16.11 -0.17 7.20
C HIS A 63 15.72 1.05 6.37
N GLU A 64 16.27 1.18 5.17
CA GLU A 64 15.94 2.29 4.29
C GLU A 64 14.48 2.29 3.83
N LEU A 65 13.80 1.14 3.92
CA LEU A 65 12.38 1.00 3.58
C LEU A 65 11.48 1.06 4.81
N LEU A 66 11.98 0.63 5.96
CA LEU A 66 11.17 0.45 7.18
C LEU A 66 11.59 1.35 8.34
N GLN A 67 12.51 2.28 8.13
CA GLN A 67 12.78 3.33 9.10
C GLN A 67 11.55 4.19 9.35
N ASP A 68 10.67 4.19 8.39
CA ASP A 68 9.55 5.12 8.36
C ASP A 68 8.34 4.43 8.97
N GLU A 69 7.90 4.93 10.10
CA GLU A 69 6.63 4.55 10.67
C GLU A 69 5.49 5.06 9.78
N VAL A 70 4.31 4.50 9.95
CA VAL A 70 3.11 4.97 9.27
C VAL A 70 2.94 6.48 9.49
N GLY A 71 2.78 7.22 8.41
CA GLY A 71 2.65 8.67 8.42
C GLY A 71 3.90 9.42 8.00
N GLU A 72 5.06 8.78 8.02
CA GLU A 72 6.30 9.37 7.53
C GLU A 72 6.44 9.20 6.02
N HIS A 73 7.46 9.82 5.44
CA HIS A 73 7.69 9.77 3.99
C HIS A 73 8.97 9.00 3.68
N ILE A 74 8.93 8.18 2.64
CA ILE A 74 10.12 7.51 2.12
C ILE A 74 11.02 8.55 1.42
N ASP A 75 12.26 8.15 1.14
CA ASP A 75 13.20 9.00 0.41
C ASP A 75 12.56 9.47 -0.91
N PRO A 76 12.58 10.79 -1.20
CA PRO A 76 11.97 11.33 -2.42
C PRO A 76 12.52 10.71 -3.71
N MET A 77 13.81 10.40 -3.78
CA MET A 77 14.39 9.76 -4.96
C MET A 77 13.86 8.34 -5.14
N LEU A 78 13.71 7.60 -4.05
CA LEU A 78 13.10 6.27 -4.09
C LEU A 78 11.67 6.39 -4.58
N ASN A 79 10.89 7.33 -4.07
CA ASN A 79 9.51 7.53 -4.50
C ASN A 79 9.41 7.87 -5.99
N GLU A 80 10.29 8.71 -6.51
CA GLU A 80 10.34 9.00 -7.96
C GLU A 80 10.56 7.74 -8.78
N ARG A 81 11.49 6.89 -8.34
CA ARG A 81 11.78 5.65 -9.03
C ARG A 81 10.59 4.68 -8.99
N LEU A 82 9.90 4.60 -7.85
CA LEU A 82 8.69 3.80 -7.74
C LEU A 82 7.59 4.32 -8.67
N LEU A 83 7.40 5.63 -8.74
CA LEU A 83 6.39 6.24 -9.60
C LEU A 83 6.68 6.06 -11.08
N SER A 84 7.95 5.85 -11.47
CA SER A 84 8.32 5.56 -12.86
C SER A 84 7.89 4.16 -13.31
N ILE A 85 7.56 3.29 -12.37
CA ILE A 85 7.07 1.94 -12.66
C ILE A 85 5.57 2.03 -12.95
N LEU A 86 5.19 1.79 -14.20
CA LEU A 86 3.82 1.97 -14.69
C LEU A 86 3.01 0.67 -14.73
N SER A 87 3.67 -0.45 -14.58
CA SER A 87 3.05 -1.78 -14.52
C SER A 87 3.80 -2.64 -13.51
N THR A 88 3.14 -3.70 -13.02
CA THR A 88 3.78 -4.61 -12.06
C THR A 88 5.12 -5.13 -12.57
N LYS A 89 6.13 -5.04 -11.72
CA LYS A 89 7.46 -5.61 -11.94
C LYS A 89 7.71 -6.67 -10.88
N GLU A 90 7.97 -7.88 -11.32
CA GLU A 90 8.30 -9.00 -10.45
C GLU A 90 9.80 -9.24 -10.39
N ASN A 91 10.25 -9.78 -9.28
CA ASN A 91 11.64 -10.17 -9.04
C ASN A 91 12.64 -9.04 -9.36
N VAL A 92 12.29 -7.86 -8.91
CA VAL A 92 13.09 -6.65 -9.14
C VAL A 92 14.37 -6.71 -8.30
N ASN A 93 15.50 -6.42 -8.95
CA ASN A 93 16.75 -6.21 -8.23
C ASN A 93 16.72 -4.82 -7.58
N LEU A 94 16.85 -4.80 -6.26
CA LEU A 94 16.75 -3.55 -5.49
C LEU A 94 17.84 -2.53 -5.84
N GLN A 95 18.96 -2.97 -6.41
CA GLN A 95 19.99 -2.03 -6.88
C GLN A 95 19.46 -1.06 -7.93
N THR A 96 18.49 -1.48 -8.73
CA THR A 96 17.86 -0.62 -9.74
C THR A 96 17.09 0.53 -9.12
N LEU A 97 16.72 0.41 -7.85
CA LEU A 97 16.02 1.44 -7.08
C LEU A 97 16.98 2.32 -6.26
N GLY A 98 18.27 2.04 -6.33
CA GLY A 98 19.28 2.83 -5.64
C GLY A 98 19.81 2.23 -4.35
N PHE A 99 19.37 1.03 -3.98
CA PHE A 99 19.93 0.33 -2.82
C PHE A 99 21.34 -0.20 -3.12
N THR A 100 22.20 -0.21 -2.10
CA THR A 100 23.55 -0.74 -2.27
C THR A 100 23.53 -2.25 -2.46
N ALA A 101 24.59 -2.79 -3.04
CA ALA A 101 24.73 -4.24 -3.25
C ALA A 101 24.65 -5.01 -1.93
N ASP A 102 25.24 -4.49 -0.87
CA ASP A 102 25.25 -5.14 0.44
C ASP A 102 23.84 -5.24 1.02
N VAL A 103 23.05 -4.20 0.90
CA VAL A 103 21.67 -4.15 1.41
C VAL A 103 20.75 -5.03 0.58
N SER A 104 20.93 -5.03 -0.75
CA SER A 104 20.00 -5.69 -1.68
C SER A 104 20.30 -7.16 -1.93
N GLN A 105 21.41 -7.66 -1.43
CA GLN A 105 21.86 -9.02 -1.72
C GLN A 105 20.84 -10.08 -1.31
N GLY A 106 20.43 -10.91 -2.27
CA GLY A 106 19.51 -12.02 -2.05
C GLY A 106 18.04 -11.63 -1.97
N TYR A 107 17.72 -10.33 -2.01
CA TYR A 107 16.34 -9.87 -2.00
C TYR A 107 15.73 -9.80 -3.40
N GLN A 108 14.45 -10.08 -3.45
CA GLN A 108 13.62 -9.86 -4.63
C GLN A 108 12.40 -9.06 -4.22
N ALA A 109 11.89 -8.25 -5.13
CA ALA A 109 10.73 -7.42 -4.87
C ALA A 109 9.68 -7.57 -5.96
N ILE A 110 8.42 -7.40 -5.56
CA ILE A 110 7.33 -7.06 -6.47
C ILE A 110 6.97 -5.61 -6.21
N ILE A 111 6.91 -4.83 -7.26
CA ILE A 111 6.48 -3.44 -7.20
C ILE A 111 5.26 -3.31 -8.10
N THR A 112 4.14 -2.95 -7.50
CA THR A 112 2.88 -2.84 -8.24
C THR A 112 2.32 -1.44 -8.06
N PRO A 113 2.06 -0.71 -9.16
CA PRO A 113 1.39 0.58 -9.06
C PRO A 113 -0.05 0.38 -8.58
N ILE A 114 -0.48 1.27 -7.69
CA ILE A 114 -1.87 1.30 -7.22
C ILE A 114 -2.60 2.32 -8.09
N ASN A 115 -3.39 1.80 -9.04
CA ASN A 115 -4.16 2.62 -9.98
C ASN A 115 -5.64 2.27 -9.85
N ILE A 116 -6.49 3.28 -9.74
CA ILE A 116 -7.94 3.10 -9.80
C ILE A 116 -8.50 4.11 -10.81
N ALA A 117 -9.28 3.63 -11.75
CA ALA A 117 -9.92 4.45 -12.78
C ALA A 117 -8.92 5.33 -13.56
N GLY A 118 -7.74 4.80 -13.84
CA GLY A 118 -6.70 5.52 -14.57
C GLY A 118 -5.88 6.50 -13.74
N GLU A 119 -6.18 6.64 -12.46
CA GLU A 119 -5.44 7.53 -11.57
C GLU A 119 -4.43 6.75 -10.73
N ARG A 120 -3.19 7.23 -10.68
CA ARG A 120 -2.16 6.67 -9.83
C ARG A 120 -2.35 7.17 -8.40
N LEU A 121 -2.58 6.24 -7.47
CA LEU A 121 -2.80 6.58 -6.06
C LEU A 121 -1.57 6.32 -5.20
N GLY A 122 -0.74 5.40 -5.58
CA GLY A 122 0.44 5.04 -4.79
C GLY A 122 1.16 3.83 -5.34
N THR A 123 1.89 3.15 -4.47
CA THR A 123 2.69 1.98 -4.82
C THR A 123 2.61 0.92 -3.72
N LEU A 124 2.43 -0.33 -4.13
CA LEU A 124 2.57 -1.49 -3.26
C LEU A 124 3.96 -2.08 -3.48
N PHE A 125 4.72 -2.21 -2.41
CA PHE A 125 6.08 -2.73 -2.44
C PHE A 125 6.14 -3.98 -1.56
N LEU A 126 6.51 -5.10 -2.16
CA LEU A 126 6.68 -6.38 -1.49
C LEU A 126 8.12 -6.85 -1.67
N TYR A 127 8.73 -7.37 -0.62
CA TYR A 127 10.05 -7.94 -0.76
C TYR A 127 10.26 -9.15 0.14
N ARG A 128 11.04 -10.08 -0.34
CA ARG A 128 11.47 -11.25 0.42
C ARG A 128 12.86 -11.71 -0.05
N LYS A 129 13.43 -12.64 0.69
CA LYS A 129 14.80 -13.11 0.44
C LYS A 129 14.79 -14.56 -0.01
N GLU A 130 15.71 -14.90 -0.94
CA GLU A 130 16.02 -16.26 -1.38
C GLU A 130 14.94 -17.02 -2.15
N SER A 131 13.74 -16.51 -2.23
CA SER A 131 12.63 -17.15 -2.93
C SER A 131 12.06 -16.22 -4.00
N MET A 132 12.08 -16.68 -5.25
CA MET A 132 11.52 -15.93 -6.38
C MET A 132 10.00 -15.87 -6.28
N TYR A 133 9.43 -14.79 -6.80
CA TYR A 133 7.99 -14.65 -6.94
C TYR A 133 7.52 -15.38 -8.20
N GLU A 134 6.37 -16.05 -8.07
CA GLU A 134 5.75 -16.80 -9.15
C GLU A 134 4.48 -16.08 -9.64
N ILE A 135 3.84 -16.64 -10.66
CA ILE A 135 2.63 -16.06 -11.27
C ILE A 135 1.52 -15.86 -10.24
N ASP A 136 1.28 -16.83 -9.35
CA ASP A 136 0.28 -16.71 -8.31
C ASP A 136 0.53 -15.51 -7.40
N ASP A 137 1.79 -15.27 -7.07
CA ASP A 137 2.19 -14.12 -6.23
C ASP A 137 1.88 -12.79 -6.94
N ILE A 138 2.12 -12.73 -8.24
CA ILE A 138 1.84 -11.54 -9.05
C ILE A 138 0.33 -11.27 -9.09
N ILE A 139 -0.46 -12.31 -9.33
CA ILE A 139 -1.93 -12.20 -9.35
C ILE A 139 -2.45 -11.68 -8.01
N LEU A 140 -1.95 -12.24 -6.91
CA LEU A 140 -2.35 -11.83 -5.57
C LEU A 140 -1.93 -10.40 -5.25
N SER A 141 -0.74 -10.00 -5.69
CA SER A 141 -0.24 -8.63 -5.52
C SER A 141 -1.12 -7.62 -6.26
N GLU A 142 -1.47 -7.91 -7.50
CA GLU A 142 -2.34 -7.04 -8.31
C GLU A 142 -3.75 -6.97 -7.72
N TYR A 143 -4.28 -8.09 -7.25
CA TYR A 143 -5.56 -8.08 -6.56
C TYR A 143 -5.49 -7.27 -5.27
N GLY A 144 -4.40 -7.41 -4.52
CA GLY A 144 -4.15 -6.62 -3.31
C GLY A 144 -4.14 -5.11 -3.59
N THR A 145 -3.55 -4.67 -4.71
CA THR A 145 -3.54 -3.25 -5.07
C THR A 145 -4.94 -2.71 -5.35
N THR A 146 -5.83 -3.54 -5.88
CA THR A 146 -7.22 -3.14 -6.08
C THR A 146 -7.89 -2.86 -4.74
N VAL A 147 -7.72 -3.75 -3.77
CA VAL A 147 -8.28 -3.58 -2.43
C VAL A 147 -7.71 -2.33 -1.75
N VAL A 148 -6.39 -2.17 -1.79
CA VAL A 148 -5.71 -1.00 -1.23
C VAL A 148 -6.19 0.29 -1.90
N GLY A 149 -6.28 0.28 -3.22
CA GLY A 149 -6.69 1.45 -4.00
C GLY A 149 -8.12 1.88 -3.68
N LEU A 150 -9.04 0.94 -3.54
CA LEU A 150 -10.42 1.24 -3.15
C LEU A 150 -10.47 1.87 -1.76
N GLU A 151 -9.66 1.38 -0.83
CA GLU A 151 -9.58 1.97 0.52
C GLU A 151 -8.97 3.38 0.50
N MET A 152 -7.96 3.59 -0.33
CA MET A 152 -7.35 4.92 -0.51
C MET A 152 -8.39 5.93 -1.04
N LEU A 153 -9.19 5.54 -2.02
CA LEU A 153 -10.26 6.38 -2.55
C LEU A 153 -11.33 6.69 -1.50
N ARG A 154 -11.72 5.69 -0.73
CA ARG A 154 -12.70 5.88 0.33
C ARG A 154 -12.22 6.88 1.37
N SER A 155 -10.97 6.77 1.79
CA SER A 155 -10.36 7.68 2.76
C SER A 155 -10.32 9.12 2.25
N VAL A 156 -9.94 9.33 1.01
CA VAL A 156 -9.91 10.67 0.39
C VAL A 156 -11.32 11.26 0.31
N ASN A 157 -12.31 10.46 -0.09
CA ASN A 157 -13.69 10.92 -0.19
C ASN A 157 -14.26 11.30 1.18
N GLU A 158 -13.96 10.55 2.23
CA GLU A 158 -14.38 10.86 3.59
C GLU A 158 -13.76 12.18 4.08
N GLU A 159 -12.46 12.38 3.88
CA GLU A 159 -11.76 13.62 4.23
C GLU A 159 -12.36 14.83 3.50
N SER A 160 -12.59 14.70 2.19
CA SER A 160 -13.22 15.75 1.40
C SER A 160 -14.63 16.11 1.89
N ALA A 161 -15.42 15.10 2.26
CA ALA A 161 -16.75 15.32 2.80
C ALA A 161 -16.70 16.05 4.15
N GLU A 162 -15.76 15.69 5.03
CA GLU A 162 -15.57 16.37 6.31
C GLU A 162 -15.13 17.83 6.14
N GLU A 163 -14.19 18.09 5.26
CA GLU A 163 -13.74 19.44 4.94
C GLU A 163 -14.88 20.30 4.41
N THR A 164 -15.67 19.77 3.49
CA THR A 164 -16.82 20.47 2.93
C THR A 164 -17.84 20.80 4.02
N ARG A 165 -18.10 19.89 4.94
CA ARG A 165 -18.99 20.15 6.07
C ARG A 165 -18.47 21.26 6.97
N LYS A 166 -17.18 21.25 7.29
CA LYS A 166 -16.56 22.32 8.09
C LYS A 166 -16.67 23.68 7.42
N GLU A 167 -16.38 23.76 6.14
CA GLU A 167 -16.49 24.98 5.37
C GLU A 167 -17.93 25.53 5.37
N GLN A 168 -18.91 24.67 5.22
CA GLN A 168 -20.32 25.04 5.27
C GLN A 168 -20.72 25.59 6.65
N ILE A 169 -20.25 24.95 7.73
CA ILE A 169 -20.52 25.39 9.09
C ILE A 169 -19.90 26.75 9.36
N ASP A 170 -18.64 26.94 8.99
CA ASP A 170 -17.91 28.19 9.18
C ASP A 170 -18.55 29.34 8.39
N THR A 171 -19.00 29.07 7.16
CA THR A 171 -19.72 30.05 6.33
C THR A 171 -21.04 30.47 7.00
N ILE A 172 -21.80 29.54 7.54
CA ILE A 172 -23.05 29.82 8.26
C ILE A 172 -22.77 30.68 9.50
N ARG A 173 -21.73 30.38 10.27
CA ARG A 173 -21.34 31.18 11.43
C ARG A 173 -20.97 32.62 11.07
N ASP A 174 -20.23 32.81 10.00
CA ASP A 174 -19.82 34.12 9.53
C ASP A 174 -20.97 34.95 9.03
N GLN A 175 -21.98 34.33 8.41
CA GLN A 175 -23.19 35.00 7.91
C GLN A 175 -24.20 35.31 9.01
N HIS A 176 -24.16 34.61 10.13
CA HIS A 176 -25.10 34.75 11.24
C HIS A 176 -24.39 34.88 12.59
N PRO A 177 -23.69 36.02 12.82
CA PRO A 177 -22.86 36.18 14.03
C PRO A 177 -23.63 36.16 15.33
N PHE A 178 -24.97 36.35 15.29
CA PHE A 178 -25.84 36.30 16.47
C PHE A 178 -26.48 34.92 16.67
N PHE A 179 -26.14 33.97 15.85
CA PHE A 179 -26.68 32.63 15.95
C PHE A 179 -25.75 31.80 16.85
N LEU A 180 -26.14 31.70 18.09
CA LEU A 180 -25.42 30.90 19.08
C LEU A 180 -26.02 29.51 19.22
#